data_a74b437776e3d95d3525927cd7598dbc
#
_entry.id   a74b437776e3d95d3525927cd7598dbc
#
_cell.length_a   1.000
_cell.length_b   1.000
_cell.length_c   1.000
_cell.angle_alpha   90.00
_cell.angle_beta   90.00
_cell.angle_gamma   90.00
#
_symmetry.space_group_name_H-M   'P 1'
#
loop_
_entity.id
_entity.type
_entity.pdbx_description
1 polymer ?
#
loop_
_entity_poly.entity_id
_entity_poly.type
_entity_poly.pdbx_seq_one_letter_code
_entity_poly.pdbx_strand_id
1 'polypeptide(L)'
;MYEIRNYHFRPDLFDAYKTWAKNEAMPYLGTQMDVLGFWVNGSDAPEVLGEPQDRLGSANVTWIVRWRDLAHRNEVWTRVLASPEWIDIFSRVPEGRASYLQIEAKFTDSLM
;
A
#
# COMPACT_ATOMS: atom_id res chain seq x y z
N MET A 1 -16.34 -2.88 -4.95
CA MET A 1 -15.09 -2.73 -5.71
C MET A 1 -13.92 -2.85 -4.77
N TYR A 2 -12.91 -3.60 -5.17
CA TYR A 2 -11.72 -3.81 -4.34
C TYR A 2 -10.53 -3.17 -5.01
N GLU A 3 -9.84 -2.31 -4.28
CA GLU A 3 -8.56 -1.75 -4.71
C GLU A 3 -7.45 -2.60 -4.12
N ILE A 4 -6.65 -3.21 -4.99
CA ILE A 4 -5.49 -4.01 -4.59
C ILE A 4 -4.25 -3.19 -4.89
N ARG A 5 -3.50 -2.85 -3.83
CA ARG A 5 -2.31 -2.02 -3.94
C ARG A 5 -1.08 -2.89 -3.73
N ASN A 6 -0.12 -2.76 -4.63
CA ASN A 6 1.16 -3.46 -4.55
C ASN A 6 2.28 -2.44 -4.66
N TYR A 7 3.21 -2.49 -3.72
CA TYR A 7 4.34 -1.57 -3.70
C TYR A 7 5.66 -2.32 -3.80
N HIS A 8 6.59 -1.71 -4.53
CA HIS A 8 8.00 -2.04 -4.43
C HIS A 8 8.65 -0.94 -3.58
N PHE A 9 8.89 -1.23 -2.32
CA PHE A 9 9.55 -0.30 -1.42
C PHE A 9 11.04 -0.68 -1.33
N ARG A 10 11.91 0.31 -1.18
CA ARG A 10 13.36 0.08 -1.09
C ARG A 10 13.68 -1.00 -0.07
N PRO A 11 14.35 -2.11 -0.48
CA PRO A 11 14.62 -3.22 0.43
C PRO A 11 15.51 -2.85 1.62
N ASP A 12 16.44 -1.91 1.43
CA ASP A 12 17.37 -1.46 2.48
C ASP A 12 16.67 -0.67 3.60
N LEU A 13 15.45 -0.17 3.35
CA LEU A 13 14.65 0.59 4.32
C LEU A 13 13.43 -0.19 4.80
N PHE A 14 13.32 -1.46 4.44
CA PHE A 14 12.06 -2.19 4.60
C PHE A 14 11.69 -2.44 6.07
N ASP A 15 12.67 -2.71 6.93
CA ASP A 15 12.38 -2.89 8.37
C ASP A 15 11.84 -1.60 8.99
N ALA A 16 12.44 -0.46 8.66
CA ALA A 16 11.93 0.84 9.11
C ALA A 16 10.53 1.12 8.56
N TYR A 17 10.27 0.76 7.30
CA TYR A 17 8.94 0.88 6.69
C TYR A 17 7.89 0.07 7.44
N LYS A 18 8.19 -1.19 7.76
CA LYS A 18 7.25 -2.06 8.49
C LYS A 18 6.88 -1.46 9.84
N THR A 19 7.85 -0.93 10.57
CA THR A 19 7.61 -0.27 11.85
C THR A 19 6.71 0.95 11.69
N TRP A 20 7.02 1.81 10.71
CA TRP A 20 6.22 3.00 10.43
C TRP A 20 4.79 2.65 10.01
N ALA A 21 4.63 1.71 9.07
CA ALA A 21 3.33 1.30 8.57
C ALA A 21 2.46 0.72 9.69
N LYS A 22 3.03 -0.16 10.51
CA LYS A 22 2.30 -0.82 11.60
C LYS A 22 1.90 0.16 12.69
N ASN A 23 2.78 1.08 13.06
CA ASN A 23 2.57 1.92 14.23
C ASN A 23 1.93 3.27 13.92
N GLU A 24 2.03 3.76 12.68
CA GLU A 24 1.56 5.09 12.32
C GLU A 24 0.57 5.09 11.15
N ALA A 25 0.96 4.56 9.98
CA ALA A 25 0.14 4.66 8.78
C ALA A 25 -1.16 3.86 8.88
N MET A 26 -1.07 2.59 9.22
CA MET A 26 -2.24 1.71 9.19
C MET A 26 -3.26 1.97 10.30
N PRO A 27 -2.86 2.33 11.54
CA PRO A 27 -3.84 2.75 12.53
C PRO A 27 -4.70 3.94 12.07
N TYR A 28 -4.09 4.91 11.37
CA TYR A 28 -4.83 6.06 10.85
C TYR A 28 -5.68 5.67 9.64
N LEU A 29 -5.09 5.04 8.62
CA LEU A 29 -5.81 4.69 7.39
C LEU A 29 -6.98 3.74 7.67
N GLY A 30 -6.84 2.85 8.63
CA GLY A 30 -7.92 1.94 9.03
C GLY A 30 -9.13 2.65 9.62
N THR A 31 -8.98 3.90 10.11
CA THR A 31 -10.13 4.71 10.56
C THR A 31 -10.79 5.47 9.42
N GLN A 32 -10.11 5.62 8.27
CA GLN A 32 -10.58 6.44 7.16
C GLN A 32 -11.21 5.62 6.03
N MET A 33 -10.87 4.34 5.92
CA MET A 33 -11.31 3.50 4.82
C MET A 33 -11.44 2.05 5.27
N ASP A 34 -12.16 1.26 4.49
CA ASP A 34 -12.42 -0.15 4.80
C ASP A 34 -11.24 -1.02 4.34
N VAL A 35 -10.19 -1.05 5.15
CA VAL A 35 -8.99 -1.84 4.87
C VAL A 35 -9.26 -3.29 5.25
N LEU A 36 -9.19 -4.20 4.28
CA LEU A 36 -9.39 -5.63 4.50
C LEU A 36 -8.16 -6.31 5.05
N GLY A 37 -6.99 -5.80 4.72
CA GLY A 37 -5.72 -6.33 5.20
C GLY A 37 -4.55 -5.57 4.62
N PHE A 38 -3.40 -5.70 5.29
CA PHE A 38 -2.15 -5.09 4.88
C PHE A 38 -1.03 -6.09 5.17
N TRP A 39 -0.33 -6.50 4.12
CA TRP A 39 0.67 -7.56 4.22
C TRP A 39 2.01 -7.09 3.67
N VAL A 40 3.07 -7.59 4.27
CA VAL A 40 4.44 -7.42 3.79
C VAL A 40 5.03 -8.80 3.54
N ASN A 41 5.96 -8.89 2.58
CA ASN A 41 6.63 -10.16 2.33
C ASN A 41 7.37 -10.63 3.58
N GLY A 42 7.21 -11.91 3.88
CA GLY A 42 7.92 -12.57 4.97
C GLY A 42 9.33 -13.00 4.57
N SER A 43 9.91 -13.89 5.36
CA SER A 43 11.27 -14.39 5.14
C SER A 43 11.36 -15.38 3.98
N ASP A 44 10.24 -16.00 3.59
CA ASP A 44 10.24 -16.95 2.48
C ASP A 44 10.22 -16.21 1.15
N ALA A 45 11.06 -16.66 0.22
CA ALA A 45 11.13 -16.05 -1.11
C ALA A 45 9.83 -16.30 -1.88
N PRO A 46 9.34 -15.31 -2.64
CA PRO A 46 8.17 -15.52 -3.48
C PRO A 46 8.47 -16.50 -4.61
N GLU A 47 7.48 -17.27 -5.00
CA GLU A 47 7.57 -18.13 -6.18
C GLU A 47 6.98 -17.39 -7.38
N VAL A 48 7.70 -17.37 -8.50
CA VAL A 48 7.24 -16.81 -9.75
C VAL A 48 7.38 -17.86 -10.84
N LEU A 49 6.25 -18.22 -11.46
CA LEU A 49 6.22 -19.17 -12.57
C LEU A 49 5.94 -18.39 -13.86
N GLY A 50 6.54 -18.87 -14.96
CA GLY A 50 6.45 -18.19 -16.25
C GLY A 50 7.48 -17.08 -16.40
N GLU A 51 7.29 -16.20 -17.38
CA GLU A 51 8.21 -15.10 -17.65
C GLU A 51 8.00 -13.96 -16.66
N PRO A 52 9.05 -13.52 -15.95
CA PRO A 52 8.93 -12.35 -15.08
C PRO A 52 8.55 -11.09 -15.89
N GLN A 53 7.51 -10.41 -15.43
CA GLN A 53 7.01 -9.20 -16.12
C GLN A 53 7.46 -7.91 -15.44
N ASP A 54 7.98 -7.99 -14.23
CA ASP A 54 8.40 -6.83 -13.44
C ASP A 54 9.90 -6.88 -13.20
N ARG A 55 10.63 -5.87 -13.71
CA ARG A 55 12.09 -5.77 -13.52
C ARG A 55 12.50 -5.58 -12.05
N LEU A 56 11.58 -5.12 -11.21
CA LEU A 56 11.83 -4.93 -9.78
C LEU A 56 11.59 -6.21 -8.99
N GLY A 57 11.17 -7.28 -9.65
CA GLY A 57 10.76 -8.51 -9.00
C GLY A 57 9.37 -8.41 -8.39
N SER A 58 9.06 -9.30 -7.47
CA SER A 58 7.77 -9.30 -6.78
C SER A 58 7.63 -8.10 -5.87
N ALA A 59 6.44 -7.49 -5.83
CA ALA A 59 6.14 -6.44 -4.87
C ALA A 59 6.33 -6.94 -3.43
N ASN A 60 6.80 -6.08 -2.54
CA ASN A 60 7.04 -6.46 -1.14
C ASN A 60 5.99 -5.98 -0.15
N VAL A 61 5.02 -5.19 -0.63
CA VAL A 61 3.87 -4.73 0.16
C VAL A 61 2.60 -4.97 -0.65
N THR A 62 1.58 -5.53 -0.02
CA THR A 62 0.26 -5.70 -0.64
C THR A 62 -0.82 -5.34 0.38
N TRP A 63 -1.80 -4.53 -0.02
CA TRP A 63 -2.96 -4.28 0.82
C TRP A 63 -4.21 -4.05 -0.01
N ILE A 64 -5.36 -4.26 0.61
CA ILE A 64 -6.65 -4.29 -0.08
C ILE A 64 -7.62 -3.40 0.67
N VAL A 65 -8.33 -2.56 -0.10
CA VAL A 65 -9.39 -1.68 0.42
C VAL A 65 -10.68 -1.95 -0.34
N ARG A 66 -11.77 -2.04 0.38
CA ARG A 66 -13.10 -2.17 -0.24
C ARG A 66 -13.76 -0.81 -0.33
N TRP A 67 -14.34 -0.52 -1.50
CA TRP A 67 -15.05 0.72 -1.81
C TRP A 67 -16.41 0.40 -2.41
N ARG A 68 -17.35 1.35 -2.31
CA ARG A 68 -18.62 1.25 -3.04
C ARG A 68 -18.38 1.30 -4.55
N ASP A 69 -17.53 2.25 -4.96
CA ASP A 69 -17.19 2.49 -6.37
C ASP A 69 -15.95 3.38 -6.44
N LEU A 70 -15.50 3.68 -7.65
CA LEU A 70 -14.32 4.52 -7.87
C LEU A 70 -14.53 5.96 -7.39
N ALA A 71 -15.74 6.49 -7.54
CA ALA A 71 -16.03 7.87 -7.09
C ALA A 71 -15.89 7.99 -5.56
N HIS A 72 -16.38 7.01 -4.82
CA HIS A 72 -16.22 6.94 -3.37
C HIS A 72 -14.73 6.86 -2.98
N ARG A 73 -13.99 6.00 -3.66
CA ARG A 73 -12.54 5.87 -3.45
C ARG A 73 -11.82 7.19 -3.65
N ASN A 74 -12.09 7.88 -4.75
CA ASN A 74 -11.41 9.14 -5.09
C ASN A 74 -11.77 10.25 -4.09
N GLU A 75 -13.00 10.29 -3.63
CA GLU A 75 -13.44 11.25 -2.61
C GLU A 75 -12.67 11.06 -1.30
N VAL A 76 -12.60 9.81 -0.82
CA VAL A 76 -11.92 9.52 0.45
C VAL A 76 -10.40 9.79 0.33
N TRP A 77 -9.76 9.33 -0.75
CA TRP A 77 -8.33 9.58 -0.93
C TRP A 77 -8.00 11.06 -1.04
N THR A 78 -8.80 11.84 -1.76
CA THR A 78 -8.61 13.30 -1.85
C THR A 78 -8.64 13.93 -0.46
N ARG A 79 -9.59 13.53 0.38
CA ARG A 79 -9.70 14.03 1.75
C ARG A 79 -8.51 13.61 2.61
N VAL A 80 -8.12 12.33 2.54
CA VAL A 80 -7.00 11.79 3.33
C VAL A 80 -5.70 12.48 2.96
N LEU A 81 -5.40 12.59 1.66
CA LEU A 81 -4.15 13.20 1.19
C LEU A 81 -4.04 14.68 1.56
N ALA A 82 -5.16 15.36 1.78
CA ALA A 82 -5.19 16.76 2.20
C ALA A 82 -5.24 16.91 3.73
N SER A 83 -5.42 15.83 4.48
CA SER A 83 -5.57 15.93 5.93
C SER A 83 -4.25 16.24 6.63
N PRO A 84 -4.25 17.15 7.63
CA PRO A 84 -3.03 17.43 8.40
C PRO A 84 -2.46 16.17 9.07
N GLU A 85 -3.32 15.28 9.52
CA GLU A 85 -2.91 14.03 10.19
C GLU A 85 -2.11 13.14 9.26
N TRP A 86 -2.58 12.94 8.02
CA TRP A 86 -1.85 12.12 7.05
C TRP A 86 -0.56 12.79 6.60
N ILE A 87 -0.59 14.10 6.36
CA ILE A 87 0.61 14.85 5.97
C ILE A 87 1.69 14.68 7.05
N ASP A 88 1.32 14.78 8.32
CA ASP A 88 2.24 14.57 9.44
C ASP A 88 2.78 13.14 9.47
N ILE A 89 1.90 12.14 9.40
CA ILE A 89 2.30 10.72 9.41
C ILE A 89 3.22 10.42 8.23
N PHE A 90 2.86 10.85 7.03
CA PHE A 90 3.63 10.57 5.83
C PHE A 90 4.98 11.29 5.82
N SER A 91 5.10 12.40 6.54
CA SER A 91 6.39 13.10 6.68
C SER A 91 7.45 12.23 7.35
N ARG A 92 7.06 11.17 8.05
CA ARG A 92 7.96 10.25 8.75
C ARG A 92 8.19 8.92 8.02
N VAL A 93 7.67 8.76 6.80
CA VAL A 93 7.97 7.56 6.01
C VAL A 93 9.50 7.51 5.76
N PRO A 94 10.15 6.35 5.88
CA PRO A 94 11.60 6.26 5.74
C PRO A 94 12.11 6.85 4.42
N GLU A 95 12.98 7.84 4.50
CA GLU A 95 13.63 8.55 3.39
C GLU A 95 12.65 9.17 2.38
N GLY A 96 11.37 9.31 2.74
CA GLY A 96 10.39 10.03 1.94
C GLY A 96 9.75 9.22 0.81
N ARG A 97 8.98 9.91 0.00
CA ARG A 97 8.17 9.35 -1.10
C ARG A 97 9.00 8.55 -2.12
N ALA A 98 10.24 8.97 -2.37
CA ALA A 98 11.11 8.33 -3.35
C ALA A 98 11.49 6.89 -2.97
N SER A 99 11.29 6.47 -1.73
CA SER A 99 11.52 5.10 -1.29
C SER A 99 10.51 4.10 -1.86
N TYR A 100 9.36 4.59 -2.33
CA TYR A 100 8.43 3.79 -3.12
C TYR A 100 8.95 3.73 -4.55
N LEU A 101 9.60 2.64 -4.92
CA LEU A 101 10.15 2.47 -6.26
C LEU A 101 9.04 2.30 -7.30
N GLN A 102 7.92 1.69 -6.90
CA GLN A 102 6.72 1.58 -7.69
C GLN A 102 5.52 1.46 -6.78
N ILE A 103 4.45 2.15 -7.15
CA ILE A 103 3.12 2.02 -6.53
C ILE A 103 2.17 1.57 -7.64
N GLU A 104 1.54 0.43 -7.44
CA GLU A 104 0.44 -0.02 -8.30
C GLU A 104 -0.84 -0.02 -7.50
N ALA A 105 -1.90 0.54 -8.05
CA ALA A 105 -3.24 0.40 -7.52
C ALA A 105 -4.14 -0.10 -8.63
N LYS A 106 -4.67 -1.29 -8.49
CA LYS A 106 -5.61 -1.83 -9.48
C LYS A 106 -6.99 -1.96 -8.87
N PHE A 107 -7.98 -1.69 -9.68
CA PHE A 107 -9.40 -1.70 -9.30
C PHE A 107 -10.02 -2.95 -9.87
N THR A 108 -10.64 -3.76 -9.02
CA THR A 108 -11.04 -5.11 -9.38
C THR A 108 -12.51 -5.34 -9.08
N ASP A 109 -13.10 -6.27 -9.82
CA ASP A 109 -14.44 -6.78 -9.58
C ASP A 109 -14.33 -8.21 -9.07
N SER A 110 -15.12 -8.55 -8.03
CA SER A 110 -15.16 -9.92 -7.54
C SER A 110 -15.95 -10.79 -8.50
N LEU A 111 -15.41 -11.99 -8.80
CA LEU A 111 -16.14 -13.00 -9.55
C LEU A 111 -16.86 -14.01 -8.65
N MET A 112 -16.74 -13.81 -7.34
CA MET A 112 -17.29 -14.76 -6.35
C MET A 112 -18.41 -14.14 -5.54
#